data_8376a7a22e9d73a751da34fb601afdb3
#
_entry.id   8376a7a22e9d73a751da34fb601afdb3
#
_cell.length_a   1.000
_cell.length_b   1.000
_cell.length_c   1.000
_cell.angle_alpha   90.00
_cell.angle_beta   90.00
_cell.angle_gamma   90.00
#
_symmetry.space_group_name_H-M   'P 1'
#
loop_
_entity.id
_entity.type
_entity.pdbx_description
1 polymer ?
#
loop_
_entity_poly.entity_id
_entity_poly.type
_entity_poly.pdbx_seq_one_letter_code
_entity_poly.pdbx_strand_id
1 'polypeptide(L)'
;IFVCIGAIHHDYLLNLKKNIINLRTNPIIHKNRIGGVAYNVAELISIFENIQFYSLKINKELQNKISKNISIKEIDKKISERYYIALSDKNNKFILGLANTDVYEEKIFLKIPKITNKFIIFDLNFSKVFLENAINKLSYRNKIIVCATSVHKILKIKKIIKKIDIIFLNKAELIRLTNISNIENGVKKILKINE
;
A
#
# COMPACT_ATOMS: atom_id res chain seq x y z
N ILE A 1 6.92 -9.18 -16.04
CA ILE A 1 5.47 -9.19 -16.33
C ILE A 1 4.75 -8.17 -15.43
N PHE A 2 5.11 -8.07 -14.14
CA PHE A 2 4.49 -7.22 -13.15
C PHE A 2 5.18 -5.88 -13.00
N VAL A 3 4.39 -4.85 -12.67
CA VAL A 3 4.83 -3.50 -12.30
C VAL A 3 4.06 -3.10 -11.05
N CYS A 4 4.73 -2.49 -10.08
CA CYS A 4 4.08 -1.99 -8.86
C CYS A 4 4.11 -0.47 -8.81
N ILE A 5 3.04 0.14 -8.31
CA ILE A 5 2.93 1.58 -8.04
C ILE A 5 2.38 1.74 -6.63
N GLY A 6 3.18 2.25 -5.70
CA GLY A 6 2.78 2.31 -4.31
C GLY A 6 3.79 2.96 -3.38
N ALA A 7 3.50 2.81 -2.09
CA ALA A 7 4.33 3.37 -1.03
C ALA A 7 5.52 2.48 -0.70
N ILE A 8 6.63 3.15 -0.35
CA ILE A 8 7.79 2.55 0.32
C ILE A 8 8.12 3.45 1.51
N HIS A 9 8.23 2.86 2.69
CA HIS A 9 8.53 3.57 3.94
C HIS A 9 9.25 2.66 4.94
N HIS A 10 9.75 3.23 6.02
CA HIS A 10 10.23 2.45 7.16
C HIS A 10 9.06 1.93 7.98
N ASP A 11 9.06 0.65 8.32
CA ASP A 11 8.20 0.06 9.35
C ASP A 11 9.01 -0.17 10.62
N TYR A 12 8.60 0.46 11.72
CA TYR A 12 9.10 0.23 13.06
C TYR A 12 8.12 -0.65 13.82
N LEU A 13 8.49 -1.91 14.02
CA LEU A 13 7.68 -2.88 14.77
C LEU A 13 8.16 -2.89 16.21
N LEU A 14 7.34 -2.38 17.11
CA LEU A 14 7.66 -2.18 18.53
C LEU A 14 6.83 -3.15 19.38
N ASN A 15 7.50 -4.03 20.14
CA ASN A 15 6.82 -4.94 21.05
C ASN A 15 7.16 -4.57 22.49
N LEU A 16 6.15 -4.38 23.33
CA LEU A 16 6.34 -4.17 24.78
C LEU A 16 6.94 -5.41 25.42
N LYS A 17 7.98 -5.23 26.24
CA LYS A 17 8.56 -6.33 27.04
C LYS A 17 7.68 -6.76 28.20
N LYS A 18 6.83 -5.87 28.72
CA LYS A 18 5.94 -6.05 29.88
C LYS A 18 4.57 -5.43 29.59
N ASN A 19 3.63 -5.56 30.48
CA ASN A 19 2.37 -4.85 30.40
C ASN A 19 2.62 -3.33 30.36
N ILE A 20 1.83 -2.62 29.55
CA ILE A 20 1.90 -1.16 29.46
C ILE A 20 1.61 -0.53 30.83
N ILE A 21 2.40 0.43 31.19
CA ILE A 21 2.17 1.26 32.38
C ILE A 21 2.09 2.71 31.89
N ASN A 22 0.94 3.32 32.12
CA ASN A 22 0.70 4.69 31.72
C ASN A 22 1.62 5.67 32.45
N LEU A 23 1.88 6.81 31.85
CA LEU A 23 2.66 7.93 32.42
C LEU A 23 4.11 7.59 32.79
N ARG A 24 4.67 6.54 32.17
CA ARG A 24 6.10 6.20 32.34
C ARG A 24 6.68 5.60 31.07
N THR A 25 8.03 5.55 31.00
CA THR A 25 8.75 4.83 29.94
C THR A 25 8.51 3.34 30.04
N ASN A 26 8.10 2.74 28.92
CA ASN A 26 7.89 1.31 28.78
C ASN A 26 8.98 0.70 27.90
N PRO A 27 9.74 -0.30 28.36
CA PRO A 27 10.77 -0.97 27.58
C PRO A 27 10.18 -1.73 26.40
N ILE A 28 10.84 -1.64 25.25
CA ILE A 28 10.41 -2.32 24.01
C ILE A 28 11.52 -3.23 23.45
N ILE A 29 11.11 -4.15 22.59
CA ILE A 29 11.93 -4.77 21.56
C ILE A 29 11.50 -4.13 20.24
N HIS A 30 12.44 -3.82 19.36
CA HIS A 30 12.09 -3.24 18.07
C HIS A 30 12.70 -4.03 16.90
N LYS A 31 11.99 -4.03 15.78
CA LYS A 31 12.48 -4.47 14.47
C LYS A 31 12.15 -3.41 13.44
N ASN A 32 13.10 -3.18 12.53
CA ASN A 32 12.90 -2.27 11.40
C ASN A 32 12.86 -3.09 10.11
N ARG A 33 11.91 -2.79 9.25
CA ARG A 33 11.82 -3.37 7.91
C ARG A 33 11.38 -2.29 6.91
N ILE A 34 11.43 -2.63 5.63
CA ILE A 34 10.77 -1.84 4.62
C ILE A 34 9.29 -2.18 4.63
N GLY A 35 8.44 -1.16 4.57
CA GLY A 35 6.99 -1.30 4.52
C GLY A 35 6.41 -0.68 3.25
N GLY A 36 5.10 -0.84 3.14
CA GLY A 36 4.28 -0.48 2.00
C GLY A 36 3.60 -1.72 1.42
N VAL A 37 2.27 -1.68 1.24
CA VAL A 37 1.53 -2.88 0.81
C VAL A 37 1.98 -3.32 -0.58
N ALA A 38 2.07 -2.40 -1.55
CA ALA A 38 2.59 -2.74 -2.88
C ALA A 38 4.06 -3.18 -2.83
N TYR A 39 4.87 -2.63 -1.92
CA TYR A 39 6.26 -3.04 -1.76
C TYR A 39 6.37 -4.48 -1.25
N ASN A 40 5.59 -4.86 -0.24
CA ASN A 40 5.59 -6.24 0.28
C ASN A 40 5.20 -7.25 -0.81
N VAL A 41 4.26 -6.89 -1.70
CA VAL A 41 3.89 -7.73 -2.85
C VAL A 41 5.03 -7.77 -3.87
N ALA A 42 5.65 -6.63 -4.17
CA ALA A 42 6.80 -6.57 -5.09
C ALA A 42 8.00 -7.38 -4.57
N GLU A 43 8.27 -7.33 -3.28
CA GLU A 43 9.34 -8.12 -2.65
C GLU A 43 9.10 -9.62 -2.82
N LEU A 44 7.86 -10.09 -2.61
CA LEU A 44 7.50 -11.49 -2.82
C LEU A 44 7.64 -11.89 -4.29
N ILE A 45 7.13 -11.10 -5.23
CA ILE A 45 7.22 -11.40 -6.67
C ILE A 45 8.68 -11.34 -7.15
N SER A 46 9.52 -10.48 -6.54
CA SER A 46 10.93 -10.33 -6.91
C SER A 46 11.78 -11.57 -6.69
N ILE A 47 11.27 -12.58 -5.98
CA ILE A 47 11.89 -13.91 -5.85
C ILE A 47 11.88 -14.63 -7.21
N PHE A 48 10.88 -14.35 -8.05
CA PHE A 48 10.64 -15.06 -9.31
C PHE A 48 10.98 -14.25 -10.55
N GLU A 49 10.84 -12.91 -10.51
CA GLU A 49 11.10 -12.05 -11.65
C GLU A 49 11.55 -10.63 -11.25
N ASN A 50 12.16 -9.91 -12.20
CA ASN A 50 12.53 -8.52 -12.00
C ASN A 50 11.29 -7.61 -12.02
N ILE A 51 11.18 -6.72 -11.03
CA ILE A 51 10.04 -5.83 -10.83
C ILE A 51 10.45 -4.37 -11.04
N GLN A 52 9.66 -3.63 -11.81
CA GLN A 52 9.71 -2.17 -11.80
C GLN A 52 8.73 -1.65 -10.73
N PHE A 53 9.24 -0.85 -9.82
CA PHE A 53 8.45 -0.28 -8.74
C PHE A 53 8.46 1.26 -8.81
N TYR A 54 7.29 1.84 -9.02
CA TYR A 54 7.10 3.29 -9.09
C TYR A 54 6.68 3.83 -7.73
N SER A 55 7.47 4.76 -7.17
CA SER A 55 7.20 5.41 -5.89
C SER A 55 7.76 6.82 -5.83
N LEU A 56 7.49 7.51 -4.73
CA LEU A 56 8.22 8.73 -4.39
C LEU A 56 9.68 8.39 -4.12
N LYS A 57 10.57 9.36 -4.33
CA LYS A 57 12.01 9.20 -4.07
C LYS A 57 12.25 8.67 -2.67
N ILE A 58 13.10 7.66 -2.54
CA ILE A 58 13.53 7.07 -1.28
C ILE A 58 14.95 7.54 -0.90
N ASN A 59 15.28 7.48 0.38
CA ASN A 59 16.62 7.76 0.84
C ASN A 59 17.57 6.57 0.56
N LYS A 60 18.89 6.82 0.66
CA LYS A 60 19.92 5.80 0.41
C LYS A 60 19.81 4.60 1.36
N GLU A 61 19.38 4.82 2.60
CA GLU A 61 19.25 3.75 3.59
C GLU A 61 18.20 2.72 3.17
N LEU A 62 17.02 3.18 2.77
CA LEU A 62 15.97 2.31 2.22
C LEU A 62 16.44 1.62 0.94
N GLN A 63 17.08 2.39 0.03
CA GLN A 63 17.54 1.87 -1.25
C GLN A 63 18.51 0.69 -1.09
N ASN A 64 19.41 0.75 -0.11
CA ASN A 64 20.39 -0.30 0.16
C ASN A 64 19.76 -1.60 0.71
N LYS A 65 18.55 -1.52 1.25
CA LYS A 65 17.83 -2.68 1.81
C LYS A 65 16.86 -3.34 0.81
N ILE A 66 16.62 -2.69 -0.33
CA ILE A 66 15.71 -3.22 -1.36
C ILE A 66 16.37 -4.36 -2.13
N SER A 67 15.59 -5.39 -2.45
CA SER A 67 16.03 -6.50 -3.31
C SER A 67 16.60 -6.00 -4.65
N LYS A 68 17.71 -6.59 -5.10
CA LYS A 68 18.35 -6.28 -6.38
C LYS A 68 17.41 -6.50 -7.59
N ASN A 69 16.40 -7.35 -7.43
CA ASN A 69 15.41 -7.63 -8.46
C ASN A 69 14.28 -6.58 -8.51
N ILE A 70 14.30 -5.55 -7.64
CA ILE A 70 13.34 -4.46 -7.64
C ILE A 70 14.02 -3.18 -8.11
N SER A 71 13.66 -2.71 -9.31
CA SER A 71 14.14 -1.45 -9.88
C SER A 71 13.20 -0.31 -9.50
N ILE A 72 13.62 0.57 -8.59
CA ILE A 72 12.84 1.74 -8.19
C ILE A 72 12.86 2.78 -9.31
N LYS A 73 11.67 3.25 -9.67
CA LYS A 73 11.41 4.35 -10.60
C LYS A 73 10.75 5.50 -9.84
N GLU A 74 11.47 6.58 -9.68
CA GLU A 74 10.99 7.74 -8.94
C GLU A 74 9.97 8.53 -9.77
N ILE A 75 8.78 8.75 -9.21
CA ILE A 75 7.73 9.59 -9.80
C ILE A 75 7.69 11.00 -9.20
N ASP A 76 8.47 11.25 -8.16
CA ASP A 76 8.79 12.57 -7.62
C ASP A 76 10.25 12.58 -7.14
N LYS A 77 10.91 13.73 -7.24
CA LYS A 77 12.34 13.90 -6.88
C LYS A 77 12.55 14.36 -5.44
N LYS A 78 11.52 14.83 -4.76
CA LYS A 78 11.63 15.31 -3.38
C LYS A 78 11.69 14.13 -2.41
N ILE A 79 12.75 14.08 -1.62
CA ILE A 79 12.86 13.13 -0.50
C ILE A 79 12.00 13.65 0.64
N SER A 80 11.18 12.79 1.20
CA SER A 80 10.39 13.05 2.41
C SER A 80 10.57 11.88 3.36
N GLU A 81 10.75 12.20 4.63
CA GLU A 81 10.74 11.18 5.67
C GLU A 81 9.35 10.58 5.78
N ARG A 82 9.27 9.27 5.84
CA ARG A 82 8.02 8.54 5.96
C ARG A 82 8.21 7.21 6.64
N TYR A 83 7.34 6.92 7.57
CA TYR A 83 7.41 5.70 8.38
C TYR A 83 6.04 5.28 8.90
N TYR A 84 5.97 4.05 9.28
CA TYR A 84 4.87 3.48 10.04
C TYR A 84 5.41 2.84 11.32
N ILE A 85 4.72 3.05 12.43
CA ILE A 85 5.05 2.45 13.71
C ILE A 85 3.89 1.54 14.10
N ALA A 86 4.17 0.26 14.32
CA ALA A 86 3.22 -0.70 14.88
C ALA A 86 3.64 -1.02 16.31
N LEU A 87 2.79 -0.68 17.27
CA LEU A 87 2.99 -1.03 18.66
C LEU A 87 2.13 -2.25 19.02
N SER A 88 2.79 -3.27 19.59
CA SER A 88 2.15 -4.50 20.07
C SER A 88 2.45 -4.70 21.55
N ASP A 89 1.57 -5.42 22.24
CA ASP A 89 1.81 -5.84 23.62
C ASP A 89 2.87 -6.97 23.72
N LYS A 90 3.16 -7.41 24.93
CA LYS A 90 4.12 -8.50 25.21
C LYS A 90 3.74 -9.84 24.55
N ASN A 91 2.50 -10.03 24.15
CA ASN A 91 1.97 -11.23 23.50
C ASN A 91 1.83 -11.06 21.98
N ASN A 92 2.45 -10.01 21.40
CA ASN A 92 2.36 -9.64 19.98
C ASN A 92 0.95 -9.21 19.52
N LYS A 93 0.03 -8.89 20.43
CA LYS A 93 -1.28 -8.35 20.07
C LYS A 93 -1.12 -6.87 19.72
N PHE A 94 -1.61 -6.50 18.54
CA PHE A 94 -1.58 -5.13 18.04
C PHE A 94 -2.36 -4.18 18.97
N ILE A 95 -1.72 -3.08 19.38
CA ILE A 95 -2.30 -2.03 20.22
C ILE A 95 -2.69 -0.84 19.36
N LEU A 96 -1.72 -0.27 18.62
CA LEU A 96 -1.97 0.89 17.77
C LEU A 96 -0.93 0.99 16.65
N GLY A 97 -1.31 1.70 15.59
CA GLY A 97 -0.42 2.09 14.50
C GLY A 97 -0.34 3.60 14.38
N LEU A 98 0.87 4.11 14.18
CA LEU A 98 1.13 5.52 13.90
C LEU A 98 1.76 5.62 12.52
N ALA A 99 1.25 6.52 11.68
CA ALA A 99 1.73 6.66 10.31
C ALA A 99 2.16 8.11 10.03
N ASN A 100 3.38 8.28 9.55
CA ASN A 100 3.86 9.51 8.92
C ASN A 100 3.97 9.24 7.41
N THR A 101 2.84 9.16 6.73
CA THR A 101 2.75 8.79 5.30
C THR A 101 1.93 9.79 4.48
N ASP A 102 1.56 10.93 5.06
CA ASP A 102 0.69 11.93 4.44
C ASP A 102 1.29 12.54 3.17
N VAL A 103 2.60 12.50 3.03
CA VAL A 103 3.30 12.92 1.80
C VAL A 103 2.75 12.24 0.54
N TYR A 104 2.20 11.03 0.63
CA TYR A 104 1.56 10.36 -0.49
C TYR A 104 0.19 10.96 -0.83
N GLU A 105 -0.56 11.42 0.19
CA GLU A 105 -1.86 12.06 0.02
C GLU A 105 -1.73 13.47 -0.56
N GLU A 106 -0.68 14.20 -0.17
CA GLU A 106 -0.41 15.56 -0.62
C GLU A 106 -0.02 15.63 -2.10
N LYS A 107 0.53 14.55 -2.65
CA LYS A 107 0.98 14.47 -4.04
C LYS A 107 -0.18 14.20 -5.00
N ILE A 108 -0.78 15.27 -5.51
CA ILE A 108 -1.94 15.22 -6.41
C ILE A 108 -1.50 15.11 -7.87
N PHE A 109 -0.50 15.90 -8.28
CA PHE A 109 -0.04 16.02 -9.66
C PHE A 109 1.30 15.30 -9.88
N LEU A 110 1.26 13.97 -9.86
CA LEU A 110 2.42 13.14 -10.16
C LEU A 110 2.38 12.68 -11.62
N LYS A 111 3.57 12.51 -12.20
CA LYS A 111 3.69 12.00 -13.56
C LYS A 111 3.29 10.52 -13.61
N ILE A 112 2.23 10.22 -14.37
CA ILE A 112 1.80 8.84 -14.60
C ILE A 112 2.77 8.19 -15.58
N PRO A 113 3.41 7.05 -15.24
CA PRO A 113 4.33 6.37 -16.13
C PRO A 113 3.63 5.83 -17.38
N LYS A 114 4.40 5.68 -18.48
CA LYS A 114 3.92 4.99 -19.69
C LYS A 114 4.20 3.49 -19.54
N ILE A 115 3.15 2.70 -19.31
CA ILE A 115 3.21 1.25 -19.09
C ILE A 115 2.17 0.61 -20.02
N THR A 116 2.53 -0.48 -20.70
CA THR A 116 1.63 -1.23 -21.57
C THR A 116 1.88 -2.73 -21.46
N ASN A 117 0.82 -3.52 -21.61
CA ASN A 117 0.84 -4.99 -21.63
C ASN A 117 1.46 -5.59 -20.34
N LYS A 118 1.06 -5.03 -19.17
CA LYS A 118 1.53 -5.44 -17.86
C LYS A 118 0.37 -5.69 -16.90
N PHE A 119 0.66 -6.46 -15.85
CA PHE A 119 -0.12 -6.46 -14.62
C PHE A 119 0.41 -5.34 -13.73
N ILE A 120 -0.44 -4.35 -13.41
CA ILE A 120 -0.05 -3.21 -12.59
C ILE A 120 -0.71 -3.34 -11.23
N ILE A 121 0.12 -3.44 -10.20
CA ILE A 121 -0.29 -3.58 -8.81
C ILE A 121 -0.21 -2.21 -8.14
N PHE A 122 -1.34 -1.75 -7.64
CA PHE A 122 -1.44 -0.52 -6.85
C PHE A 122 -1.69 -0.82 -5.38
N ASP A 123 -1.09 -0.04 -4.49
CA ASP A 123 -1.65 0.17 -3.16
C ASP A 123 -2.43 1.51 -3.10
N LEU A 124 -3.12 1.75 -1.99
CA LEU A 124 -3.99 2.91 -1.84
C LEU A 124 -3.36 4.04 -1.02
N ASN A 125 -2.04 4.10 -0.94
CA ASN A 125 -1.36 5.15 -0.19
C ASN A 125 -1.39 6.51 -0.90
N PHE A 126 -1.29 6.54 -2.22
CA PHE A 126 -1.35 7.79 -2.97
C PHE A 126 -2.70 8.50 -2.85
N SER A 127 -2.71 9.80 -3.19
CA SER A 127 -3.92 10.60 -3.21
C SER A 127 -5.00 9.98 -4.10
N LYS A 128 -6.27 10.19 -3.75
CA LYS A 128 -7.40 9.72 -4.55
C LYS A 128 -7.32 10.22 -6.00
N VAL A 129 -6.95 11.48 -6.20
CA VAL A 129 -6.85 12.10 -7.52
C VAL A 129 -5.78 11.41 -8.37
N PHE A 130 -4.61 11.14 -7.79
CA PHE A 130 -3.55 10.42 -8.50
C PHE A 130 -4.01 9.00 -8.86
N LEU A 131 -4.60 8.26 -7.93
CA LEU A 131 -5.07 6.89 -8.16
C LEU A 131 -6.15 6.84 -9.26
N GLU A 132 -7.14 7.72 -9.21
CA GLU A 132 -8.19 7.80 -10.23
C GLU A 132 -7.59 8.09 -11.61
N ASN A 133 -6.71 9.07 -11.73
CA ASN A 133 -6.07 9.44 -12.99
C ASN A 133 -5.15 8.33 -13.52
N ALA A 134 -4.33 7.72 -12.65
CA ALA A 134 -3.40 6.67 -13.04
C ALA A 134 -4.14 5.41 -13.50
N ILE A 135 -5.11 4.94 -12.72
CA ILE A 135 -5.88 3.74 -13.05
C ILE A 135 -6.71 3.97 -14.34
N ASN A 136 -7.39 5.11 -14.48
CA ASN A 136 -8.12 5.40 -15.72
C ASN A 136 -7.24 5.38 -16.95
N LYS A 137 -6.03 5.95 -16.86
CA LYS A 137 -5.09 6.01 -18.00
C LYS A 137 -4.46 4.65 -18.32
N LEU A 138 -4.10 3.89 -17.28
CA LEU A 138 -3.32 2.66 -17.43
C LEU A 138 -4.20 1.44 -17.72
N SER A 139 -5.47 1.41 -17.29
CA SER A 139 -6.39 0.28 -17.49
C SER A 139 -6.68 -0.03 -18.95
N TYR A 140 -6.47 0.92 -19.85
CA TYR A 140 -6.75 0.72 -21.27
C TYR A 140 -5.86 -0.35 -21.93
N ARG A 141 -4.60 -0.50 -21.47
CA ARG A 141 -3.63 -1.44 -22.05
C ARG A 141 -2.96 -2.36 -21.02
N ASN A 142 -3.51 -2.44 -19.82
CA ASN A 142 -2.92 -3.21 -18.73
C ASN A 142 -4.01 -3.85 -17.88
N LYS A 143 -3.66 -4.89 -17.15
CA LYS A 143 -4.48 -5.46 -16.09
C LYS A 143 -4.20 -4.76 -14.77
N ILE A 144 -5.23 -4.24 -14.12
CA ILE A 144 -5.11 -3.46 -12.89
C ILE A 144 -5.44 -4.34 -11.69
N ILE A 145 -4.48 -4.42 -10.77
CA ILE A 145 -4.60 -5.11 -9.49
C ILE A 145 -4.51 -4.08 -8.39
N VAL A 146 -5.42 -4.09 -7.44
CA VAL A 146 -5.42 -3.19 -6.29
C VAL A 146 -5.30 -4.00 -5.00
N CYS A 147 -4.31 -3.65 -4.17
CA CYS A 147 -4.16 -4.16 -2.82
C CYS A 147 -4.62 -3.08 -1.83
N ALA A 148 -5.70 -3.33 -1.11
CA ALA A 148 -6.20 -2.42 -0.09
C ALA A 148 -5.18 -2.22 1.03
N THR A 149 -5.16 -1.04 1.63
CA THR A 149 -4.21 -0.67 2.68
C THR A 149 -4.87 -0.40 4.03
N SER A 150 -6.11 0.07 4.01
CA SER A 150 -6.89 0.33 5.22
C SER A 150 -8.36 0.57 4.89
N VAL A 151 -9.19 0.38 5.92
CA VAL A 151 -10.65 0.63 5.88
C VAL A 151 -11.00 2.04 5.40
N HIS A 152 -10.15 3.03 5.71
CA HIS A 152 -10.37 4.40 5.26
C HIS A 152 -9.99 4.59 3.78
N LYS A 153 -8.82 4.09 3.38
CA LYS A 153 -8.27 4.30 2.03
C LYS A 153 -9.00 3.54 0.94
N ILE A 154 -9.70 2.44 1.26
CA ILE A 154 -10.45 1.64 0.27
C ILE A 154 -11.51 2.47 -0.47
N LEU A 155 -12.05 3.51 0.13
CA LEU A 155 -13.04 4.38 -0.51
C LEU A 155 -12.49 5.17 -1.70
N LYS A 156 -11.17 5.31 -1.83
CA LYS A 156 -10.53 6.01 -2.95
C LYS A 156 -10.85 5.39 -4.31
N ILE A 157 -11.07 4.07 -4.35
CA ILE A 157 -11.35 3.36 -5.61
C ILE A 157 -12.82 3.23 -5.95
N LYS A 158 -13.74 3.68 -5.09
CA LYS A 158 -15.19 3.47 -5.24
C LYS A 158 -15.73 3.91 -6.61
N LYS A 159 -15.21 5.03 -7.15
CA LYS A 159 -15.67 5.58 -8.45
C LYS A 159 -15.05 4.88 -9.66
N ILE A 160 -13.91 4.21 -9.49
CA ILE A 160 -13.12 3.62 -10.58
C ILE A 160 -13.07 2.09 -10.51
N ILE A 161 -13.89 1.48 -9.67
CA ILE A 161 -13.87 0.04 -9.44
C ILE A 161 -14.05 -0.77 -10.73
N LYS A 162 -14.81 -0.27 -11.70
CA LYS A 162 -15.00 -0.86 -13.04
C LYS A 162 -13.72 -0.94 -13.88
N LYS A 163 -12.65 -0.26 -13.48
CA LYS A 163 -11.36 -0.26 -14.18
C LYS A 163 -10.34 -1.20 -13.53
N ILE A 164 -10.75 -1.92 -12.50
CA ILE A 164 -9.90 -2.77 -11.70
C ILE A 164 -10.26 -4.22 -11.98
N ASP A 165 -9.29 -5.02 -12.44
CA ASP A 165 -9.51 -6.44 -12.75
C ASP A 165 -9.49 -7.32 -11.51
N ILE A 166 -8.63 -7.02 -10.52
CA ILE A 166 -8.49 -7.80 -9.29
C ILE A 166 -8.35 -6.86 -8.09
N ILE A 167 -9.08 -7.14 -7.01
CA ILE A 167 -9.00 -6.40 -5.75
C ILE A 167 -8.69 -7.36 -4.61
N PHE A 168 -7.59 -7.13 -3.91
CA PHE A 168 -7.26 -7.79 -2.65
C PHE A 168 -7.68 -6.88 -1.49
N LEU A 169 -8.59 -7.36 -0.65
CA LEU A 169 -9.10 -6.63 0.51
C LEU A 169 -9.51 -7.60 1.63
N ASN A 170 -9.47 -7.12 2.86
CA ASN A 170 -9.97 -7.86 4.00
C ASN A 170 -11.47 -7.63 4.25
N LYS A 171 -12.05 -8.39 5.19
CA LYS A 171 -13.49 -8.28 5.54
C LYS A 171 -13.91 -6.86 5.90
N ALA A 172 -13.13 -6.14 6.71
CA ALA A 172 -13.50 -4.80 7.16
C ALA A 172 -13.47 -3.79 5.99
N GLU A 173 -12.51 -3.92 5.08
CA GLU A 173 -12.42 -3.12 3.87
C GLU A 173 -13.57 -3.41 2.90
N LEU A 174 -13.95 -4.69 2.74
CA LEU A 174 -15.11 -5.08 1.94
C LEU A 174 -16.40 -4.44 2.47
N ILE A 175 -16.66 -4.56 3.78
CA ILE A 175 -17.82 -3.95 4.42
C ILE A 175 -17.81 -2.43 4.21
N ARG A 176 -16.67 -1.80 4.37
CA ARG A 176 -16.53 -0.35 4.17
C ARG A 176 -16.80 0.09 2.74
N LEU A 177 -16.30 -0.67 1.76
CA LEU A 177 -16.47 -0.36 0.34
C LEU A 177 -17.92 -0.54 -0.12
N THR A 178 -18.58 -1.62 0.33
CA THR A 178 -19.89 -2.04 -0.15
C THR A 178 -21.05 -1.56 0.73
N ASN A 179 -20.78 -1.23 1.99
CA ASN A 179 -21.75 -1.01 3.05
C ASN A 179 -22.65 -2.24 3.31
N ILE A 180 -22.11 -3.45 3.14
CA ILE A 180 -22.80 -4.73 3.34
C ILE A 180 -21.98 -5.56 4.32
N SER A 181 -22.60 -6.00 5.42
CA SER A 181 -21.94 -6.80 6.47
C SER A 181 -21.76 -8.27 6.08
N ASN A 182 -22.67 -8.83 5.27
CA ASN A 182 -22.52 -10.18 4.75
C ASN A 182 -21.48 -10.23 3.63
N ILE A 183 -20.45 -11.09 3.80
CA ILE A 183 -19.30 -11.16 2.88
C ILE A 183 -19.73 -11.55 1.47
N GLU A 184 -20.55 -12.59 1.33
CA GLU A 184 -20.96 -13.08 0.00
C GLU A 184 -21.74 -12.02 -0.78
N ASN A 185 -22.67 -11.34 -0.12
CA ASN A 185 -23.45 -10.26 -0.73
C ASN A 185 -22.57 -9.06 -1.08
N GLY A 186 -21.58 -8.74 -0.24
CA GLY A 186 -20.58 -7.71 -0.52
C GLY A 186 -19.75 -8.04 -1.77
N VAL A 187 -19.26 -9.27 -1.89
CA VAL A 187 -18.53 -9.75 -3.07
C VAL A 187 -19.41 -9.72 -4.31
N LYS A 188 -20.64 -10.28 -4.25
CA LYS A 188 -21.61 -10.23 -5.36
C LYS A 188 -21.87 -8.81 -5.84
N LYS A 189 -21.98 -7.84 -4.92
CA LYS A 189 -22.14 -6.43 -5.29
C LYS A 189 -20.98 -5.89 -6.09
N ILE A 190 -19.73 -6.22 -5.70
CA ILE A 190 -18.54 -5.76 -6.44
C ILE A 190 -18.48 -6.41 -7.82
N LEU A 191 -18.74 -7.72 -7.92
CA LEU A 191 -18.69 -8.43 -9.18
C LEU A 191 -19.72 -7.88 -10.20
N LYS A 192 -20.96 -7.62 -9.76
CA LYS A 192 -22.00 -7.01 -10.61
C LYS A 192 -21.65 -5.61 -11.16
N ILE A 193 -20.69 -4.92 -10.57
CA ILE A 193 -20.23 -3.62 -11.08
C ILE A 193 -19.36 -3.81 -12.34
N ASN A 194 -18.75 -4.98 -12.51
CA ASN A 194 -17.82 -5.30 -13.60
C ASN A 194 -18.48 -6.11 -14.75
N GLU A 195 -19.74 -6.53 -14.56
CA GLU A 195 -20.61 -7.02 -15.64
C GLU A 195 -21.21 -5.84 -16.45
#